data_e47179a02bcdde2155144e263f20b53e
#
_entry.id   e47179a02bcdde2155144e263f20b53e
#
_cell.length_a   1.000
_cell.length_b   1.000
_cell.length_c   1.000
_cell.angle_alpha   90.00
_cell.angle_beta   90.00
_cell.angle_gamma   90.00
#
_symmetry.space_group_name_H-M   'P 1'
#
loop_
_entity.id
_entity.type
_entity.pdbx_description
1 polymer ?
#
loop_
_entity_poly.entity_id
_entity_poly.type
_entity_poly.pdbx_seq_one_letter_code
_entity_poly.pdbx_strand_id
1 'polypeptide(L)'
;MARSPAGAAAADWRFVYVAEAHAQDEWPLRSARFSADGQPVVVDQPRTLDARLGLARRFKADYGIESPLLVDDPADEAFERLYAPWPLRLYVVRGATLAWIAEPDGATFE
;
A
#
# COMPACT_ATOMS: atom_id res chain seq x y z
N MET A 1 -9.27 -4.72 -8.84
CA MET A 1 -9.45 -3.40 -8.20
C MET A 1 -8.80 -2.25 -8.97
N ALA A 2 -7.89 -2.43 -9.80
CA ALA A 2 -7.17 -1.31 -10.45
C ALA A 2 -7.99 -0.53 -11.48
N ARG A 3 -9.16 -0.98 -11.81
CA ARG A 3 -9.99 -0.32 -12.81
C ARG A 3 -10.79 0.82 -12.21
N SER A 4 -10.67 1.99 -12.85
CA SER A 4 -11.47 3.14 -12.50
C SER A 4 -12.87 3.03 -13.09
N PRO A 5 -13.90 3.62 -12.45
CA PRO A 5 -15.20 3.81 -13.10
C PRO A 5 -15.05 4.63 -14.37
N ALA A 6 -16.02 4.53 -15.28
CA ALA A 6 -15.96 5.22 -16.55
C ALA A 6 -15.73 6.74 -16.41
N GLY A 7 -16.36 7.39 -15.42
CA GLY A 7 -16.17 8.81 -15.17
C GLY A 7 -14.80 9.17 -14.59
N ALA A 8 -14.05 8.18 -14.11
CA ALA A 8 -12.71 8.37 -13.55
C ALA A 8 -11.63 7.81 -14.47
N ALA A 9 -11.96 7.54 -15.76
CA ALA A 9 -11.02 6.96 -16.70
C ALA A 9 -9.78 7.83 -16.92
N ALA A 10 -9.90 9.15 -16.69
CA ALA A 10 -8.79 10.08 -16.80
C ALA A 10 -7.90 10.10 -15.55
N ALA A 11 -8.27 9.41 -14.48
CA ALA A 11 -7.48 9.38 -13.26
C ALA A 11 -6.21 8.55 -13.47
N ASP A 12 -5.12 9.04 -12.91
CA ASP A 12 -3.83 8.38 -12.95
C ASP A 12 -3.62 7.69 -11.59
N TRP A 13 -3.68 6.37 -11.59
CA TRP A 13 -3.57 5.58 -10.37
C TRP A 13 -2.12 5.27 -10.02
N ARG A 14 -1.78 5.51 -8.77
CA ARG A 14 -0.46 5.21 -8.21
C ARG A 14 -0.63 4.51 -6.88
N PHE A 15 0.23 3.54 -6.63
CA PHE A 15 0.31 2.89 -5.34
C PHE A 15 1.63 3.26 -4.68
N VAL A 16 1.61 3.41 -3.37
CA VAL A 16 2.83 3.61 -2.59
C VAL A 16 2.90 2.52 -1.52
N TYR A 17 3.95 1.73 -1.58
CA TYR A 17 4.19 0.66 -0.61
C TYR A 17 4.92 1.24 0.59
N VAL A 18 4.31 1.12 1.75
CA VAL A 18 4.82 1.70 3.00
C VAL A 18 5.22 0.58 3.97
N ALA A 19 5.48 0.90 5.22
CA ALA A 19 5.81 -0.07 6.25
C ALA A 19 4.72 -1.13 6.40
N GLU A 20 5.14 -2.37 6.69
CA GLU A 20 4.20 -3.46 6.94
C GLU A 20 3.37 -3.17 8.19
N ALA A 21 2.07 -3.37 8.09
CA ALA A 21 1.18 -3.17 9.23
C ALA A 21 1.29 -4.32 10.24
N HIS A 22 1.52 -5.54 9.75
CA HIS A 22 1.52 -6.73 10.59
C HIS A 22 2.76 -7.60 10.35
N ALA A 23 3.94 -6.96 10.39
CA ALA A 23 5.20 -7.70 10.31
C ALA A 23 5.30 -8.68 11.49
N GLN A 24 5.84 -9.87 11.23
CA GLN A 24 5.92 -10.90 12.26
C GLN A 24 6.83 -10.52 13.43
N ASP A 25 7.77 -9.62 13.21
CA ASP A 25 8.71 -9.14 14.23
C ASP A 25 8.20 -7.88 14.97
N GLU A 26 6.99 -7.44 14.67
CA GLU A 26 6.38 -6.26 15.31
C GLU A 26 4.99 -6.57 15.85
N TRP A 27 4.00 -6.60 14.96
CA TRP A 27 2.60 -6.83 15.34
C TRP A 27 2.00 -7.90 14.43
N PRO A 28 2.31 -9.19 14.62
CA PRO A 28 1.88 -10.24 13.72
C PRO A 28 0.36 -10.43 13.72
N LEU A 29 -0.17 -10.69 12.53
CA LEU A 29 -1.57 -11.07 12.33
C LEU A 29 -1.61 -12.37 11.53
N ARG A 30 -2.08 -13.45 12.15
CA ARG A 30 -2.12 -14.77 11.53
C ARG A 30 -3.46 -15.01 10.86
N SER A 31 -3.74 -14.20 9.84
CA SER A 31 -4.97 -14.29 9.07
C SER A 31 -4.64 -14.41 7.59
N ALA A 32 -5.38 -15.26 6.90
CA ALA A 32 -5.29 -15.41 5.46
C ALA A 32 -6.38 -14.64 4.71
N ARG A 33 -7.17 -13.83 5.40
CA ARG A 33 -8.38 -13.20 4.85
C ARG A 33 -8.15 -12.43 3.56
N PHE A 34 -7.02 -11.74 3.45
CA PHE A 34 -6.71 -10.91 2.29
C PHE A 34 -5.50 -11.41 1.51
N SER A 35 -5.02 -12.61 1.80
CA SER A 35 -3.85 -13.14 1.09
C SER A 35 -4.24 -13.68 -0.28
N ALA A 36 -3.29 -13.60 -1.23
CA ALA A 36 -3.52 -14.05 -2.60
C ALA A 36 -3.63 -15.56 -2.72
N ASP A 37 -2.99 -16.32 -1.85
CA ASP A 37 -2.88 -17.79 -1.94
C ASP A 37 -3.62 -18.53 -0.82
N GLY A 38 -4.40 -17.83 0.00
CA GLY A 38 -5.12 -18.43 1.12
C GLY A 38 -4.27 -18.79 2.32
N GLN A 39 -2.99 -18.42 2.33
CA GLN A 39 -2.09 -18.62 3.45
C GLN A 39 -1.76 -17.28 4.12
N PRO A 40 -1.53 -17.24 5.44
CA PRO A 40 -1.11 -16.01 6.08
C PRO A 40 0.19 -15.48 5.46
N VAL A 41 0.23 -14.17 5.24
CA VAL A 41 1.46 -13.53 4.79
C VAL A 41 2.35 -13.31 6.02
N VAL A 42 3.54 -13.91 6.01
CA VAL A 42 4.47 -13.84 7.14
C VAL A 42 5.76 -13.20 6.63
N VAL A 43 5.98 -11.96 7.00
CA VAL A 43 7.16 -11.18 6.61
C VAL A 43 7.67 -10.40 7.80
N ASP A 44 8.98 -10.19 7.85
CA ASP A 44 9.58 -9.25 8.78
C ASP A 44 9.44 -7.83 8.23
N GLN A 45 9.45 -6.84 9.12
CA GLN A 45 9.48 -5.45 8.69
C GLN A 45 10.75 -5.19 7.89
N PRO A 46 10.65 -4.74 6.64
CA PRO A 46 11.83 -4.42 5.86
C PRO A 46 12.53 -3.18 6.44
N ARG A 47 13.85 -3.29 6.65
CA ARG A 47 14.63 -2.20 7.24
C ARG A 47 15.48 -1.47 6.20
N THR A 48 15.52 -1.98 4.97
CA THR A 48 16.26 -1.39 3.87
C THR A 48 15.36 -1.19 2.68
N LEU A 49 15.75 -0.29 1.78
CA LEU A 49 14.99 -0.07 0.55
C LEU A 49 14.94 -1.33 -0.30
N ASP A 50 16.04 -2.05 -0.44
CA ASP A 50 16.07 -3.29 -1.22
C ASP A 50 15.12 -4.34 -0.69
N ALA A 51 15.06 -4.49 0.63
CA ALA A 51 14.13 -5.44 1.26
C ALA A 51 12.67 -5.03 0.99
N ARG A 52 12.35 -3.75 1.13
CA ARG A 52 10.99 -3.27 0.87
C ARG A 52 10.63 -3.36 -0.61
N LEU A 53 11.58 -3.07 -1.51
CA LEU A 53 11.38 -3.26 -2.95
C LEU A 53 11.04 -4.70 -3.29
N GLY A 54 11.73 -5.66 -2.67
CA GLY A 54 11.44 -7.08 -2.87
C GLY A 54 10.01 -7.45 -2.49
N LEU A 55 9.56 -6.97 -1.33
CA LEU A 55 8.18 -7.20 -0.88
C LEU A 55 7.16 -6.50 -1.78
N ALA A 56 7.46 -5.29 -2.22
CA ALA A 56 6.59 -4.54 -3.12
C ALA A 56 6.43 -5.25 -4.46
N ARG A 57 7.51 -5.78 -5.01
CA ARG A 57 7.46 -6.56 -6.27
C ARG A 57 6.62 -7.82 -6.11
N ARG A 58 6.77 -8.51 -4.99
CA ARG A 58 5.96 -9.67 -4.67
C ARG A 58 4.48 -9.31 -4.57
N PHE A 59 4.16 -8.24 -3.86
CA PHE A 59 2.80 -7.73 -3.72
C PHE A 59 2.19 -7.40 -5.10
N LYS A 60 2.95 -6.68 -5.92
CA LYS A 60 2.49 -6.32 -7.27
C LYS A 60 2.19 -7.56 -8.11
N ALA A 61 3.05 -8.56 -8.05
CA ALA A 61 2.86 -9.80 -8.80
C ALA A 61 1.69 -10.61 -8.25
N ASP A 62 1.59 -10.77 -6.95
CA ASP A 62 0.57 -11.59 -6.31
C ASP A 62 -0.85 -11.06 -6.55
N TYR A 63 -1.00 -9.75 -6.61
CA TYR A 63 -2.32 -9.13 -6.79
C TYR A 63 -2.56 -8.58 -8.19
N GLY A 64 -1.63 -8.79 -9.12
CA GLY A 64 -1.79 -8.37 -10.51
C GLY A 64 -1.92 -6.86 -10.68
N ILE A 65 -1.20 -6.09 -9.91
CA ILE A 65 -1.27 -4.63 -9.97
C ILE A 65 -0.54 -4.15 -11.22
N GLU A 66 -1.23 -3.43 -12.09
CA GLU A 66 -0.67 -2.90 -13.33
C GLU A 66 -0.23 -1.45 -13.21
N SER A 67 -0.81 -0.70 -12.27
CA SER A 67 -0.44 0.70 -12.04
C SER A 67 0.98 0.81 -11.49
N PRO A 68 1.66 1.94 -11.68
CA PRO A 68 2.96 2.16 -11.07
C PRO A 68 2.91 1.99 -9.56
N LEU A 69 3.89 1.30 -9.02
CA LEU A 69 4.04 1.07 -7.59
C LEU A 69 5.32 1.73 -7.12
N LEU A 70 5.18 2.71 -6.26
CA LEU A 70 6.29 3.42 -5.63
C LEU A 70 6.55 2.80 -4.26
N VAL A 71 7.74 2.99 -3.73
CA VAL A 71 8.12 2.42 -2.44
C VAL A 71 8.68 3.52 -1.56
N ASP A 72 8.13 3.64 -0.35
CA ASP A 72 8.64 4.58 0.64
C ASP A 72 9.94 4.02 1.23
N ASP A 73 11.00 4.82 1.23
CA ASP A 73 12.31 4.35 1.68
C ASP A 73 12.31 4.21 3.22
N PRO A 74 12.63 3.02 3.75
CA PRO A 74 12.69 2.82 5.20
C PRO A 74 13.71 3.73 5.92
N ALA A 75 14.69 4.24 5.20
CA ALA A 75 15.73 5.09 5.79
C ALA A 75 15.17 6.42 6.30
N ASP A 76 14.21 7.01 5.59
CA ASP A 76 13.64 8.30 5.98
C ASP A 76 12.12 8.31 6.06
N GLU A 77 11.45 7.34 5.47
CA GLU A 77 9.99 7.23 5.43
C GLU A 77 9.31 8.55 5.05
N ALA A 78 9.82 9.18 4.00
CA ALA A 78 9.41 10.51 3.60
C ALA A 78 7.92 10.60 3.29
N PHE A 79 7.36 9.58 2.62
CA PHE A 79 5.94 9.55 2.31
C PHE A 79 5.09 9.44 3.57
N GLU A 80 5.49 8.56 4.50
CA GLU A 80 4.77 8.42 5.78
C GLU A 80 4.78 9.72 6.56
N ARG A 81 5.91 10.41 6.60
CA ARG A 81 6.02 11.68 7.34
C ARG A 81 5.16 12.79 6.73
N LEU A 82 5.02 12.80 5.40
CA LEU A 82 4.24 13.84 4.73
C LEU A 82 2.74 13.56 4.74
N TYR A 83 2.34 12.31 4.58
CA TYR A 83 0.94 11.95 4.34
C TYR A 83 0.30 11.10 5.43
N ALA A 84 1.10 10.51 6.32
CA ALA A 84 0.64 9.61 7.38
C ALA A 84 -0.33 8.52 6.86
N PRO A 85 0.04 7.76 5.82
CA PRO A 85 -0.87 6.81 5.20
C PRO A 85 -1.03 5.50 5.96
N TRP A 86 -0.11 5.20 6.86
CA TRP A 86 -0.11 3.90 7.54
C TRP A 86 -1.35 3.73 8.43
N PRO A 87 -2.02 2.59 8.45
CA PRO A 87 -1.71 1.39 7.66
C PRO A 87 -2.26 1.42 6.23
N LEU A 88 -3.26 2.22 5.96
CA LEU A 88 -3.87 2.30 4.63
C LEU A 88 -4.65 3.60 4.47
N ARG A 89 -4.42 4.31 3.37
CA ARG A 89 -5.14 5.53 3.01
C ARG A 89 -5.31 5.62 1.50
N LEU A 90 -6.32 6.35 1.09
CA LEU A 90 -6.53 6.71 -0.31
C LEU A 90 -6.53 8.23 -0.43
N TYR A 91 -5.77 8.76 -1.37
CA TYR A 91 -5.67 10.20 -1.61
C TYR A 91 -6.08 10.52 -3.04
N VAL A 92 -6.76 11.64 -3.22
CA VAL A 92 -7.01 12.21 -4.55
C VAL A 92 -6.26 13.54 -4.64
N VAL A 93 -5.35 13.62 -5.60
CA VAL A 93 -4.55 14.82 -5.85
C VAL A 93 -4.95 15.42 -7.18
N ARG A 94 -5.20 16.74 -7.18
CA ARG A 94 -5.55 17.49 -8.38
C ARG A 94 -4.51 18.58 -8.59
N GLY A 95 -3.69 18.42 -9.64
CA GLY A 95 -2.52 19.28 -9.81
C GLY A 95 -1.56 19.08 -8.64
N ALA A 96 -1.21 20.14 -7.94
CA ALA A 96 -0.36 20.09 -6.76
C ALA A 96 -1.15 20.13 -5.44
N THR A 97 -2.48 19.99 -5.50
CA THR A 97 -3.36 20.15 -4.33
C THR A 97 -3.96 18.80 -3.95
N LEU A 98 -3.91 18.49 -2.66
CA LEU A 98 -4.60 17.33 -2.11
C LEU A 98 -6.10 17.66 -2.05
N ALA A 99 -6.89 16.97 -2.88
CA ALA A 99 -8.31 17.27 -3.02
C ALA A 99 -9.18 16.47 -2.06
N TRP A 100 -8.74 15.26 -1.66
CA TRP A 100 -9.55 14.38 -0.84
C TRP A 100 -8.70 13.27 -0.21
N ILE A 101 -9.08 12.86 1.00
CA ILE A 101 -8.43 11.78 1.73
C ILE A 101 -9.52 10.84 2.23
N ALA A 102 -9.34 9.55 2.00
CA ALA A 102 -10.19 8.50 2.57
C ALA A 102 -9.41 7.65 3.54
N GLU A 103 -10.03 7.32 4.65
CA GLU A 103 -9.52 6.38 5.62
C GLU A 103 -10.39 5.13 5.61
N PRO A 104 -9.80 3.95 5.77
CA PRO A 104 -10.61 2.75 5.87
C PRO A 104 -11.37 2.72 7.21
N ASP A 105 -12.57 2.17 7.19
CA ASP A 105 -13.31 1.83 8.39
C ASP A 105 -13.01 0.36 8.71
N GLY A 106 -12.33 0.12 9.79
CA GLY A 106 -11.80 -1.21 10.08
C GLY A 106 -10.72 -1.59 9.06
N ALA A 107 -10.97 -2.61 8.25
CA ALA A 107 -10.00 -3.10 7.27
C ALA A 107 -10.38 -2.77 5.82
N THR A 108 -11.44 -2.01 5.60
CA THR A 108 -11.97 -1.76 4.25
C THR A 108 -12.34 -0.30 4.04
N PHE A 109 -12.39 0.08 2.77
CA PHE A 109 -13.03 1.33 2.34
C PHE A 109 -14.46 1.03 1.93
N GLU A 110 -15.41 1.65 2.60
CA GLU A 110 -16.82 1.49 2.31
C GLU A 110 -17.48 2.80 1.91
#